data_3850068275635969bcf4a036829c52ce
#
_entry.id   3850068275635969bcf4a036829c52ce
#
_cell.length_a   1.000
_cell.length_b   1.000
_cell.length_c   1.000
_cell.angle_alpha   90.00
_cell.angle_beta   90.00
_cell.angle_gamma   90.00
#
_symmetry.space_group_name_H-M   'P 1'
#
loop_
_entity.id
_entity.type
_entity.pdbx_description
1 polymer ?
#
loop_
_entity_poly.entity_id
_entity_poly.type
_entity_poly.pdbx_seq_one_letter_code
_entity_poly.pdbx_strand_id
1 'polypeptide(L)'
;MIGIADQCRNRWHGILPQLGIPARILDGRQHPCPMCGGKDRFRFDNKEGRGTFFCNQCGAGDGVQLGMMAHGWTFSEAAKKIREVASVVEIARPKPSMSEEQRINALRDVWKASKPITPDDDAGRYLASRKIIGPYPPSLRFVPKLKVTGEDVKFLSAMIAMIRAPDGSPLTLHRTYLQDGAKAAIKSPRRVMAGDKPNGAYIELSPAAEEMGIAEGIETAMRVQKRFGVPCWSLITADGLRAFTPPPIVTRLRIFGDNDRKFAGQAAAYDLAKRLAIKNDHIAVSVEIPETPGTDWADD
;
A
#
# COMPACT_ATOMS: atom_id res chain seq x y z
N MET A 1 4.41 35.32 -1.28
CA MET A 1 3.00 35.30 -1.75
C MET A 1 2.47 33.88 -1.65
N ILE A 2 1.29 33.69 -1.04
CA ILE A 2 0.64 32.39 -0.95
C ILE A 2 0.15 31.98 -2.35
N GLY A 3 0.50 30.79 -2.79
CA GLY A 3 0.08 30.27 -4.11
C GLY A 3 -1.42 30.08 -4.24
N ILE A 4 -1.95 30.07 -5.46
CA ILE A 4 -3.38 29.90 -5.75
C ILE A 4 -3.93 28.58 -5.19
N ALA A 5 -3.17 27.48 -5.27
CA ALA A 5 -3.57 26.21 -4.72
C ALA A 5 -3.86 26.28 -3.21
N ASP A 6 -3.05 27.07 -2.49
CA ASP A 6 -3.23 27.30 -1.05
C ASP A 6 -4.36 28.29 -0.74
N GLN A 7 -4.56 29.32 -1.57
CA GLN A 7 -5.71 30.23 -1.44
C GLN A 7 -7.05 29.51 -1.62
N CYS A 8 -7.08 28.45 -2.44
CA CYS A 8 -8.25 27.59 -2.71
C CYS A 8 -8.29 26.33 -1.87
N ARG A 9 -7.49 26.24 -0.79
CA ARG A 9 -7.40 25.07 0.08
C ARG A 9 -8.78 24.65 0.59
N ASN A 10 -9.05 23.34 0.54
CA ASN A 10 -10.31 22.70 0.92
C ASN A 10 -11.56 23.10 0.09
N ARG A 11 -11.38 23.78 -1.06
CA ARG A 11 -12.48 24.15 -1.98
C ARG A 11 -12.46 23.35 -3.29
N TRP A 12 -11.44 22.56 -3.56
CA TRP A 12 -11.22 21.92 -4.86
C TRP A 12 -12.32 20.95 -5.28
N HIS A 13 -12.98 20.27 -4.35
CA HIS A 13 -14.15 19.44 -4.66
C HIS A 13 -15.35 20.25 -5.20
N GLY A 14 -15.44 21.52 -4.88
CA GLY A 14 -16.44 22.42 -5.42
C GLY A 14 -15.96 23.18 -6.65
N ILE A 15 -14.68 23.59 -6.70
CA ILE A 15 -14.10 24.37 -7.79
C ILE A 15 -13.97 23.53 -9.07
N LEU A 16 -13.39 22.34 -8.98
CA LEU A 16 -13.10 21.52 -10.16
C LEU A 16 -14.34 21.12 -10.97
N PRO A 17 -15.50 20.76 -10.33
CA PRO A 17 -16.73 20.52 -11.07
C PRO A 17 -17.27 21.74 -11.82
N GLN A 18 -17.15 22.92 -11.24
CA GLN A 18 -17.54 24.18 -11.89
C GLN A 18 -16.62 24.53 -13.08
N LEU A 19 -15.41 23.99 -13.08
CA LEU A 19 -14.49 24.08 -14.19
C LEU A 19 -14.64 22.93 -15.19
N GLY A 20 -15.70 22.10 -15.10
CA GLY A 20 -15.99 21.03 -16.05
C GLY A 20 -15.30 19.68 -15.75
N ILE A 21 -14.60 19.53 -14.64
CA ILE A 21 -14.01 18.24 -14.23
C ILE A 21 -15.09 17.43 -13.49
N PRO A 22 -15.45 16.22 -13.94
CA PRO A 22 -16.57 15.47 -13.37
C PRO A 22 -16.39 15.17 -11.88
N ALA A 23 -17.37 15.55 -11.04
CA ALA A 23 -17.32 15.32 -9.58
C ALA A 23 -17.10 13.84 -9.21
N ARG A 24 -17.59 12.89 -10.04
CA ARG A 24 -17.45 11.45 -9.80
C ARG A 24 -16.01 10.95 -9.76
N ILE A 25 -15.06 11.67 -10.37
CA ILE A 25 -13.63 11.28 -10.38
C ILE A 25 -12.82 11.92 -9.24
N LEU A 26 -13.47 12.72 -8.39
CA LEU A 26 -12.84 13.41 -7.27
C LEU A 26 -13.05 12.68 -5.92
N ASP A 27 -13.43 11.41 -5.94
CA ASP A 27 -13.79 10.61 -4.76
C ASP A 27 -12.61 9.89 -4.09
N GLY A 28 -11.37 10.13 -4.54
CA GLY A 28 -10.15 9.49 -4.04
C GLY A 28 -9.88 8.09 -4.59
N ARG A 29 -10.73 7.58 -5.50
CA ARG A 29 -10.55 6.27 -6.15
C ARG A 29 -9.85 6.44 -7.50
N GLN A 30 -9.48 5.30 -8.10
CA GLN A 30 -8.92 5.28 -9.45
C GLN A 30 -10.03 5.38 -10.50
N HIS A 31 -9.83 6.25 -11.49
CA HIS A 31 -10.75 6.56 -12.57
C HIS A 31 -10.03 6.72 -13.91
N PRO A 32 -10.76 6.74 -15.03
CA PRO A 32 -10.24 7.27 -16.28
C PRO A 32 -9.70 8.69 -16.10
N CYS A 33 -8.54 8.97 -16.67
CA CYS A 33 -7.94 10.29 -16.57
C CYS A 33 -8.71 11.30 -17.44
N PRO A 34 -9.06 12.49 -16.92
CA PRO A 34 -9.75 13.51 -17.70
C PRO A 34 -8.89 14.10 -18.84
N MET A 35 -7.54 13.90 -18.80
CA MET A 35 -6.65 14.39 -19.83
C MET A 35 -6.26 13.33 -20.87
N CYS A 36 -5.86 12.12 -20.41
CA CYS A 36 -5.33 11.07 -21.31
C CYS A 36 -6.19 9.81 -21.38
N GLY A 37 -7.37 9.78 -20.74
CA GLY A 37 -8.26 8.62 -20.73
C GLY A 37 -7.71 7.43 -19.92
N GLY A 38 -7.90 6.21 -20.48
CA GLY A 38 -7.55 4.97 -19.79
C GLY A 38 -8.66 4.53 -18.83
N LYS A 39 -8.45 3.40 -18.13
CA LYS A 39 -9.49 2.80 -17.27
C LYS A 39 -9.40 3.26 -15.81
N ASP A 40 -8.17 3.34 -15.26
CA ASP A 40 -7.91 3.49 -13.82
C ASP A 40 -6.59 4.24 -13.53
N ARG A 41 -6.22 5.17 -14.42
CA ARG A 41 -4.93 5.89 -14.37
C ARG A 41 -4.89 7.08 -13.43
N PHE A 42 -6.06 7.67 -13.18
CA PHE A 42 -6.19 8.93 -12.45
C PHE A 42 -6.75 8.70 -11.05
N ARG A 43 -6.17 9.38 -10.07
CA ARG A 43 -6.70 9.48 -8.72
C ARG A 43 -6.56 10.90 -8.21
N PHE A 44 -7.67 11.46 -7.75
CA PHE A 44 -7.70 12.73 -7.02
C PHE A 44 -7.55 12.43 -5.53
N ASP A 45 -6.46 12.83 -4.90
CA ASP A 45 -6.20 12.54 -3.48
C ASP A 45 -6.31 13.75 -2.56
N ASN A 46 -6.40 14.94 -3.13
CA ASN A 46 -6.62 16.21 -2.43
C ASN A 46 -5.79 16.39 -1.15
N LYS A 47 -4.52 16.00 -1.19
CA LYS A 47 -3.62 16.10 -0.04
C LYS A 47 -3.55 17.52 0.48
N GLU A 48 -3.67 17.66 1.80
CA GLU A 48 -3.67 18.94 2.48
C GLU A 48 -4.73 19.93 1.95
N GLY A 49 -5.74 19.45 1.23
CA GLY A 49 -6.79 20.31 0.64
C GLY A 49 -6.33 21.12 -0.58
N ARG A 50 -5.19 20.78 -1.19
CA ARG A 50 -4.60 21.53 -2.32
C ARG A 50 -5.09 21.09 -3.70
N GLY A 51 -6.04 20.15 -3.77
CA GLY A 51 -6.55 19.62 -5.04
C GLY A 51 -5.56 18.69 -5.74
N THR A 52 -4.70 18.01 -5.01
CA THR A 52 -3.66 17.16 -5.59
C THR A 52 -4.25 15.94 -6.30
N PHE A 53 -3.59 15.54 -7.37
CA PHE A 53 -3.94 14.35 -8.15
C PHE A 53 -2.68 13.61 -8.60
N PHE A 54 -2.88 12.38 -9.02
CA PHE A 54 -1.87 11.57 -9.68
C PHE A 54 -2.48 10.81 -10.87
N CYS A 55 -1.75 10.78 -11.99
CA CYS A 55 -2.06 9.95 -13.15
C CYS A 55 -0.79 9.22 -13.61
N ASN A 56 -0.87 7.92 -13.82
CA ASN A 56 0.27 7.08 -14.25
C ASN A 56 0.90 7.52 -15.59
N GLN A 57 0.15 8.26 -16.42
CA GLN A 57 0.60 8.75 -17.73
C GLN A 57 0.97 10.24 -17.72
N CYS A 58 0.16 11.07 -17.02
CA CYS A 58 0.27 12.53 -17.05
C CYS A 58 1.12 13.08 -15.89
N GLY A 59 1.47 12.25 -14.90
CA GLY A 59 2.19 12.66 -13.70
C GLY A 59 1.28 13.16 -12.57
N ALA A 60 1.87 13.87 -11.62
CA ALA A 60 1.20 14.42 -10.44
C ALA A 60 1.10 15.94 -10.52
N GLY A 61 0.12 16.51 -9.81
CA GLY A 61 -0.04 17.95 -9.72
C GLY A 61 -1.03 18.37 -8.65
N ASP A 62 -1.25 19.67 -8.52
CA ASP A 62 -2.29 20.24 -7.68
C ASP A 62 -3.53 20.64 -8.49
N GLY A 63 -4.52 21.23 -7.83
CA GLY A 63 -5.79 21.61 -8.47
C GLY A 63 -5.63 22.66 -9.57
N VAL A 64 -4.60 23.52 -9.50
CA VAL A 64 -4.31 24.51 -10.56
C VAL A 64 -3.76 23.78 -11.79
N GLN A 65 -2.80 22.89 -11.59
CA GLN A 65 -2.23 22.08 -12.68
C GLN A 65 -3.29 21.17 -13.32
N LEU A 66 -4.22 20.60 -12.51
CA LEU A 66 -5.31 19.81 -13.04
C LEU A 66 -6.19 20.64 -13.99
N GLY A 67 -6.57 21.85 -13.59
CA GLY A 67 -7.34 22.77 -14.43
C GLY A 67 -6.60 23.15 -15.70
N MET A 68 -5.31 23.50 -15.61
CA MET A 68 -4.46 23.82 -16.75
C MET A 68 -4.39 22.66 -17.74
N MET A 69 -4.09 21.45 -17.26
CA MET A 69 -3.87 20.27 -18.12
C MET A 69 -5.19 19.78 -18.76
N ALA A 70 -6.31 19.84 -18.04
CA ALA A 70 -7.57 19.36 -18.55
C ALA A 70 -8.16 20.27 -19.64
N HIS A 71 -7.80 21.55 -19.66
CA HIS A 71 -8.37 22.54 -20.57
C HIS A 71 -7.36 23.21 -21.50
N GLY A 72 -6.07 22.88 -21.38
CA GLY A 72 -5.02 23.53 -22.15
C GLY A 72 -4.79 25.02 -21.80
N TRP A 73 -5.17 25.44 -20.58
CA TRP A 73 -5.02 26.82 -20.15
C TRP A 73 -3.60 27.16 -19.75
N THR A 74 -3.24 28.41 -19.96
CA THR A 74 -2.06 29.01 -19.33
C THR A 74 -2.30 29.16 -17.83
N PHE A 75 -1.23 29.36 -17.06
CA PHE A 75 -1.35 29.62 -15.63
C PHE A 75 -2.23 30.85 -15.32
N SER A 76 -2.10 31.91 -16.12
CA SER A 76 -2.88 33.15 -15.94
C SER A 76 -4.38 32.92 -16.14
N GLU A 77 -4.76 32.17 -17.19
CA GLU A 77 -6.16 31.82 -17.47
C GLU A 77 -6.74 30.92 -16.39
N ALA A 78 -6.01 29.87 -16.01
CA ALA A 78 -6.42 28.98 -14.93
C ALA A 78 -6.61 29.76 -13.63
N ALA A 79 -5.65 30.62 -13.28
CA ALA A 79 -5.68 31.45 -12.09
C ALA A 79 -6.91 32.37 -12.02
N LYS A 80 -7.24 33.00 -13.15
CA LYS A 80 -8.43 33.87 -13.27
C LYS A 80 -9.71 33.07 -13.06
N LYS A 81 -9.90 31.98 -13.83
CA LYS A 81 -11.09 31.13 -13.76
C LYS A 81 -11.28 30.48 -12.39
N ILE A 82 -10.20 30.00 -11.78
CA ILE A 82 -10.23 29.40 -10.45
C ILE A 82 -10.67 30.43 -9.40
N ARG A 83 -10.17 31.67 -9.45
CA ARG A 83 -10.57 32.73 -8.51
C ARG A 83 -12.04 33.11 -8.67
N GLU A 84 -12.54 33.23 -9.90
CA GLU A 84 -13.95 33.52 -10.19
C GLU A 84 -14.85 32.47 -9.56
N VAL A 85 -14.55 31.18 -9.75
CA VAL A 85 -15.31 30.08 -9.17
C VAL A 85 -15.11 29.99 -7.65
N ALA A 86 -13.90 30.16 -7.16
CA ALA A 86 -13.60 30.07 -5.74
C ALA A 86 -14.31 31.14 -4.89
N SER A 87 -14.69 32.28 -5.48
CA SER A 87 -15.43 33.33 -4.77
C SER A 87 -16.83 32.89 -4.32
N VAL A 88 -17.44 31.91 -5.02
CA VAL A 88 -18.81 31.43 -4.75
C VAL A 88 -18.85 30.01 -4.16
N VAL A 89 -17.69 29.30 -4.12
CA VAL A 89 -17.60 27.95 -3.58
C VAL A 89 -17.29 28.01 -2.08
N GLU A 90 -18.15 27.43 -1.26
CA GLU A 90 -17.92 27.29 0.18
C GLU A 90 -16.72 26.37 0.46
N ILE A 91 -16.04 26.65 1.56
CA ILE A 91 -14.97 25.76 2.07
C ILE A 91 -15.62 24.45 2.49
N ALA A 92 -15.37 23.39 1.75
CA ALA A 92 -15.78 22.06 2.16
C ALA A 92 -15.13 21.75 3.52
N ARG A 93 -15.94 21.55 4.55
CA ARG A 93 -15.41 21.03 5.82
C ARG A 93 -14.77 19.68 5.53
N PRO A 94 -13.48 19.50 5.81
CA PRO A 94 -12.87 18.17 5.66
C PRO A 94 -13.71 17.19 6.47
N LYS A 95 -14.04 16.04 5.88
CA LYS A 95 -14.64 14.96 6.67
C LYS A 95 -13.70 14.74 7.85
N PRO A 96 -14.22 14.69 9.09
CA PRO A 96 -13.38 14.50 10.25
C PRO A 96 -12.53 13.23 10.01
N SER A 97 -11.23 13.40 9.84
CA SER A 97 -10.29 12.30 9.83
C SER A 97 -10.30 11.69 11.22
N MET A 98 -10.28 10.36 11.28
CA MET A 98 -10.12 9.66 12.55
C MET A 98 -8.88 10.24 13.27
N SER A 99 -9.01 10.61 14.54
CA SER A 99 -7.87 11.09 15.32
C SER A 99 -6.82 9.97 15.44
N GLU A 100 -5.59 10.32 15.71
CA GLU A 100 -4.51 9.34 15.91
C GLU A 100 -4.87 8.35 17.04
N GLU A 101 -5.43 8.85 18.13
CA GLU A 101 -5.91 8.01 19.23
C GLU A 101 -7.02 7.06 18.79
N GLN A 102 -8.02 7.54 18.05
CA GLN A 102 -9.08 6.68 17.51
C GLN A 102 -8.51 5.62 16.58
N ARG A 103 -7.50 5.97 15.76
CA ARG A 103 -6.80 5.04 14.87
C ARG A 103 -6.09 3.95 15.66
N ILE A 104 -5.31 4.33 16.67
CA ILE A 104 -4.59 3.39 17.54
C ILE A 104 -5.57 2.46 18.28
N ASN A 105 -6.67 2.99 18.80
CA ASN A 105 -7.67 2.19 19.47
C ASN A 105 -8.33 1.20 18.52
N ALA A 106 -8.68 1.61 17.30
CA ALA A 106 -9.23 0.69 16.29
C ALA A 106 -8.25 -0.45 15.93
N LEU A 107 -6.95 -0.17 15.84
CA LEU A 107 -5.92 -1.19 15.62
C LEU A 107 -5.84 -2.17 16.80
N ARG A 108 -5.82 -1.65 18.03
CA ARG A 108 -5.78 -2.45 19.26
C ARG A 108 -7.01 -3.35 19.39
N ASP A 109 -8.20 -2.84 19.06
CA ASP A 109 -9.44 -3.60 19.13
C ASP A 109 -9.43 -4.77 18.15
N VAL A 110 -9.00 -4.56 16.91
CA VAL A 110 -8.85 -5.63 15.92
C VAL A 110 -7.82 -6.67 16.38
N TRP A 111 -6.68 -6.21 16.91
CA TRP A 111 -5.64 -7.10 17.42
C TRP A 111 -6.12 -7.93 18.62
N LYS A 112 -6.81 -7.32 19.58
CA LYS A 112 -7.40 -8.00 20.75
C LYS A 112 -8.47 -9.02 20.36
N ALA A 113 -9.29 -8.71 19.36
CA ALA A 113 -10.32 -9.62 18.85
C ALA A 113 -9.75 -10.78 18.02
N SER A 114 -8.48 -10.74 17.67
CA SER A 114 -7.82 -11.79 16.88
C SER A 114 -7.34 -12.95 17.77
N LYS A 115 -7.16 -14.11 17.14
CA LYS A 115 -6.66 -15.35 17.75
C LYS A 115 -5.42 -15.84 17.02
N PRO A 116 -4.55 -16.65 17.63
CA PRO A 116 -3.55 -17.41 16.90
C PRO A 116 -4.20 -18.19 15.76
N ILE A 117 -3.51 -18.32 14.64
CA ILE A 117 -3.98 -19.11 13.50
C ILE A 117 -3.92 -20.59 13.87
N THR A 118 -4.97 -21.32 13.54
CA THR A 118 -5.05 -22.78 13.66
C THR A 118 -5.24 -23.43 12.29
N PRO A 119 -4.90 -24.72 12.11
CA PRO A 119 -5.10 -25.40 10.82
C PRO A 119 -6.57 -25.38 10.33
N ASP A 120 -7.52 -25.34 11.25
CA ASP A 120 -8.95 -25.47 10.96
C ASP A 120 -9.66 -24.15 10.69
N ASP A 121 -9.05 -23.01 11.01
CA ASP A 121 -9.64 -21.71 10.68
C ASP A 121 -9.39 -21.31 9.21
N ASP A 122 -10.09 -20.26 8.74
CA ASP A 122 -9.95 -19.82 7.34
C ASP A 122 -8.52 -19.39 6.98
N ALA A 123 -7.76 -18.83 7.93
CA ALA A 123 -6.39 -18.42 7.68
C ALA A 123 -5.47 -19.66 7.56
N GLY A 124 -5.64 -20.65 8.43
CA GLY A 124 -4.87 -21.89 8.34
C GLY A 124 -5.18 -22.67 7.07
N ARG A 125 -6.46 -22.82 6.70
CA ARG A 125 -6.86 -23.45 5.44
C ARG A 125 -6.32 -22.68 4.21
N TYR A 126 -6.39 -21.36 4.25
CA TYR A 126 -5.82 -20.51 3.20
C TYR A 126 -4.32 -20.72 3.07
N LEU A 127 -3.57 -20.69 4.17
CA LEU A 127 -2.12 -20.89 4.14
C LEU A 127 -1.77 -22.32 3.69
N ALA A 128 -2.55 -23.32 4.12
CA ALA A 128 -2.38 -24.70 3.66
C ALA A 128 -2.58 -24.85 2.14
N SER A 129 -3.57 -24.14 1.55
CA SER A 129 -3.76 -24.11 0.10
C SER A 129 -2.57 -23.50 -0.66
N ARG A 130 -1.77 -22.67 0.03
CA ARG A 130 -0.50 -22.12 -0.46
C ARG A 130 0.72 -22.96 -0.05
N LYS A 131 0.53 -24.22 0.37
CA LYS A 131 1.55 -25.17 0.85
C LYS A 131 2.33 -24.66 2.08
N ILE A 132 1.71 -23.78 2.87
CA ILE A 132 2.26 -23.22 4.12
C ILE A 132 1.53 -23.87 5.29
N ILE A 133 2.23 -24.76 5.99
CA ILE A 133 1.71 -25.49 7.17
C ILE A 133 2.49 -24.99 8.38
N GLY A 134 1.80 -24.75 9.49
CA GLY A 134 2.38 -24.22 10.73
C GLY A 134 3.68 -24.88 11.20
N PRO A 135 4.33 -24.32 12.20
CA PRO A 135 3.81 -23.29 13.10
C PRO A 135 3.71 -21.91 12.42
N TYR A 136 2.67 -21.15 12.79
CA TYR A 136 2.44 -19.82 12.24
C TYR A 136 3.08 -18.74 13.12
N PRO A 137 3.68 -17.70 12.53
CA PRO A 137 4.28 -16.60 13.28
C PRO A 137 3.26 -15.86 14.16
N PRO A 138 3.61 -15.43 15.38
CA PRO A 138 2.70 -14.68 16.25
C PRO A 138 2.31 -13.30 15.69
N SER A 139 3.05 -12.79 14.72
CA SER A 139 2.73 -11.58 13.95
C SER A 139 1.57 -11.77 12.98
N LEU A 140 1.20 -13.03 12.66
CA LEU A 140 0.01 -13.40 11.89
C LEU A 140 -1.06 -13.92 12.83
N ARG A 141 -2.29 -13.42 12.67
CA ARG A 141 -3.42 -13.83 13.52
C ARG A 141 -4.70 -13.95 12.69
N PHE A 142 -5.67 -14.66 13.23
CA PHE A 142 -6.98 -14.86 12.62
C PHE A 142 -8.05 -14.04 13.32
N VAL A 143 -8.92 -13.39 12.53
CA VAL A 143 -10.13 -12.69 12.99
C VAL A 143 -11.34 -13.33 12.31
N PRO A 144 -12.25 -13.97 13.06
CA PRO A 144 -13.39 -14.68 12.47
C PRO A 144 -14.42 -13.75 11.82
N LYS A 145 -14.51 -12.49 12.27
CA LYS A 145 -15.49 -11.53 11.78
C LYS A 145 -14.90 -10.12 11.79
N LEU A 146 -14.45 -9.64 10.63
CA LEU A 146 -13.89 -8.31 10.45
C LEU A 146 -14.74 -7.51 9.48
N LYS A 147 -14.99 -6.23 9.81
CA LYS A 147 -15.79 -5.33 8.96
C LYS A 147 -15.08 -5.08 7.62
N VAL A 148 -15.85 -5.20 6.55
CA VAL A 148 -15.43 -4.83 5.18
C VAL A 148 -16.08 -3.48 4.83
N THR A 149 -15.30 -2.58 4.26
CA THR A 149 -15.79 -1.26 3.82
C THR A 149 -15.75 -1.15 2.31
N GLY A 150 -16.78 -0.51 1.72
CA GLY A 150 -16.83 -0.27 0.27
C GLY A 150 -17.14 -1.51 -0.58
N GLU A 151 -17.78 -2.51 0.02
CA GLU A 151 -18.27 -3.73 -0.63
C GLU A 151 -19.69 -4.01 -0.16
N ASP A 152 -20.42 -4.88 -0.88
CA ASP A 152 -21.77 -5.30 -0.50
C ASP A 152 -21.75 -6.20 0.74
N VAL A 153 -20.72 -7.01 0.89
CA VAL A 153 -20.48 -7.84 2.08
C VAL A 153 -20.01 -6.96 3.25
N LYS A 154 -20.71 -7.06 4.39
CA LYS A 154 -20.41 -6.25 5.58
C LYS A 154 -19.28 -6.80 6.44
N PHE A 155 -19.17 -8.13 6.55
CA PHE A 155 -18.22 -8.82 7.41
C PHE A 155 -17.68 -10.08 6.72
N LEU A 156 -16.38 -10.34 6.90
CA LEU A 156 -15.69 -11.54 6.46
C LEU A 156 -14.70 -11.97 7.53
N SER A 157 -14.25 -13.22 7.48
CA SER A 157 -13.06 -13.63 8.22
C SER A 157 -11.80 -12.97 7.61
N ALA A 158 -10.73 -12.88 8.38
CA ALA A 158 -9.50 -12.29 7.89
C ALA A 158 -8.27 -12.89 8.59
N MET A 159 -7.21 -13.09 7.82
CA MET A 159 -5.84 -13.13 8.32
C MET A 159 -5.35 -11.69 8.48
N ILE A 160 -4.86 -11.35 9.67
CA ILE A 160 -4.22 -10.06 9.92
C ILE A 160 -2.73 -10.26 10.19
N ALA A 161 -1.94 -9.27 9.80
CA ALA A 161 -0.50 -9.25 10.04
C ALA A 161 -0.09 -7.91 10.63
N MET A 162 0.76 -7.94 11.66
CA MET A 162 1.33 -6.74 12.26
C MET A 162 2.37 -6.13 11.32
N ILE A 163 2.13 -4.92 10.86
CA ILE A 163 3.12 -4.12 10.13
C ILE A 163 3.91 -3.31 11.15
N ARG A 164 5.23 -3.39 11.05
CA ARG A 164 6.17 -2.60 11.86
C ARG A 164 6.78 -1.46 11.05
N ALA A 165 7.05 -0.37 11.71
CA ALA A 165 7.88 0.72 11.18
C ALA A 165 9.36 0.29 11.13
N PRO A 166 10.23 1.01 10.39
CA PRO A 166 11.67 0.68 10.32
C PRO A 166 12.39 0.63 11.68
N ASP A 167 11.87 1.33 12.69
CA ASP A 167 12.39 1.29 14.08
C ASP A 167 11.89 0.08 14.89
N GLY A 168 11.10 -0.80 14.28
CA GLY A 168 10.52 -1.98 14.92
C GLY A 168 9.21 -1.73 15.67
N SER A 169 8.75 -0.48 15.80
CA SER A 169 7.49 -0.17 16.49
C SER A 169 6.26 -0.66 15.71
N PRO A 170 5.19 -1.10 16.40
CA PRO A 170 3.93 -1.46 15.75
C PRO A 170 3.32 -0.23 15.06
N LEU A 171 3.01 -0.37 13.76
CA LEU A 171 2.52 0.75 12.94
C LEU A 171 1.05 0.61 12.57
N THR A 172 0.68 -0.52 11.95
CA THR A 172 -0.68 -0.77 11.47
C THR A 172 -0.88 -2.28 11.21
N LEU A 173 -2.04 -2.66 10.67
CA LEU A 173 -2.37 -4.04 10.35
C LEU A 173 -2.61 -4.23 8.86
N HIS A 174 -1.94 -5.21 8.26
CA HIS A 174 -2.33 -5.79 6.99
C HIS A 174 -3.51 -6.73 7.21
N ARG A 175 -4.46 -6.77 6.30
CA ARG A 175 -5.64 -7.66 6.34
C ARG A 175 -5.74 -8.40 5.01
N THR A 176 -5.85 -9.71 5.08
CA THR A 176 -6.26 -10.56 3.96
C THR A 176 -7.64 -11.10 4.30
N TYR A 177 -8.68 -10.57 3.64
CA TYR A 177 -10.05 -11.06 3.82
C TYR A 177 -10.22 -12.44 3.19
N LEU A 178 -10.83 -13.34 3.94
CA LEU A 178 -10.95 -14.73 3.60
C LEU A 178 -12.41 -15.18 3.60
N GLN A 179 -12.69 -16.21 2.84
CA GLN A 179 -13.95 -16.93 2.82
C GLN A 179 -13.66 -18.37 2.43
N ASP A 180 -14.14 -19.31 3.23
CA ASP A 180 -14.03 -20.76 2.98
C ASP A 180 -12.58 -21.23 2.70
N GLY A 181 -11.60 -20.66 3.44
CA GLY A 181 -10.19 -21.00 3.28
C GLY A 181 -9.52 -20.46 2.01
N ALA A 182 -10.14 -19.48 1.35
CA ALA A 182 -9.59 -18.79 0.18
C ALA A 182 -9.64 -17.27 0.36
N LYS A 183 -8.93 -16.52 -0.50
CA LYS A 183 -9.13 -15.06 -0.56
C LYS A 183 -10.57 -14.76 -0.96
N ALA A 184 -11.24 -13.90 -0.21
CA ALA A 184 -12.62 -13.52 -0.48
C ALA A 184 -12.77 -12.89 -1.88
N ALA A 185 -13.87 -13.22 -2.57
CA ALA A 185 -14.19 -12.72 -3.91
C ALA A 185 -14.73 -11.28 -3.86
N ILE A 186 -13.94 -10.36 -3.34
CA ILE A 186 -14.21 -8.92 -3.27
C ILE A 186 -13.18 -8.15 -4.09
N LYS A 187 -13.48 -6.89 -4.43
CA LYS A 187 -12.61 -6.06 -5.29
C LYS A 187 -11.15 -5.99 -4.81
N SER A 188 -10.94 -5.92 -3.50
CA SER A 188 -9.61 -5.83 -2.89
C SER A 188 -9.56 -6.66 -1.62
N PRO A 189 -9.24 -7.96 -1.71
CA PRO A 189 -9.19 -8.82 -0.53
C PRO A 189 -8.00 -8.51 0.39
N ARG A 190 -6.94 -7.92 -0.13
CA ARG A 190 -5.77 -7.45 0.66
C ARG A 190 -5.86 -5.96 0.88
N ARG A 191 -5.80 -5.51 2.13
CA ARG A 191 -5.89 -4.09 2.52
C ARG A 191 -5.04 -3.83 3.76
N VAL A 192 -4.55 -2.61 3.88
CA VAL A 192 -3.94 -2.11 5.13
C VAL A 192 -4.95 -1.25 5.87
N MET A 193 -4.97 -1.31 7.20
CA MET A 193 -5.77 -0.40 8.01
C MET A 193 -5.24 1.04 7.89
N ALA A 194 -6.12 2.01 8.16
CA ALA A 194 -5.75 3.43 8.08
C ALA A 194 -4.53 3.76 8.96
N GLY A 195 -3.64 4.58 8.44
CA GLY A 195 -2.41 5.01 9.11
C GLY A 195 -1.33 5.36 8.11
N ASP A 196 -0.30 6.01 8.59
CA ASP A 196 0.89 6.25 7.81
C ASP A 196 1.57 4.93 7.44
N LYS A 197 2.12 4.89 6.24
CA LYS A 197 2.92 3.77 5.75
C LYS A 197 4.30 4.31 5.43
N PRO A 198 5.18 4.44 6.42
CA PRO A 198 6.53 4.86 6.13
C PRO A 198 7.17 3.86 5.16
N ASN A 199 7.94 4.39 4.24
CA ASN A 199 8.74 3.57 3.36
C ASN A 199 9.65 2.67 4.19
N GLY A 200 9.76 1.39 3.79
CA GLY A 200 10.57 0.40 4.52
C GLY A 200 9.85 -0.28 5.69
N ALA A 201 8.53 -0.07 5.85
CA ALA A 201 7.72 -0.85 6.79
C ALA A 201 7.67 -2.33 6.39
N TYR A 202 7.59 -3.23 7.37
CA TYR A 202 7.71 -4.67 7.15
C TYR A 202 6.78 -5.48 8.07
N ILE A 203 6.58 -6.75 7.71
CA ILE A 203 5.96 -7.77 8.55
C ILE A 203 7.05 -8.75 8.97
N GLU A 204 7.33 -8.78 10.26
CA GLU A 204 8.29 -9.70 10.86
C GLU A 204 7.66 -11.09 11.01
N LEU A 205 8.12 -12.06 10.21
CA LEU A 205 7.61 -13.43 10.24
C LEU A 205 8.50 -14.39 11.06
N SER A 206 9.71 -13.94 11.41
CA SER A 206 10.68 -14.65 12.23
C SER A 206 11.70 -13.66 12.78
N PRO A 207 12.43 -13.95 13.86
CA PRO A 207 13.54 -13.11 14.30
C PRO A 207 14.58 -12.90 13.19
N ALA A 208 15.16 -11.70 13.11
CA ALA A 208 16.26 -11.43 12.20
C ALA A 208 17.50 -12.25 12.60
N ALA A 209 18.32 -12.61 11.61
CA ALA A 209 19.59 -13.30 11.80
C ALA A 209 20.67 -12.68 10.90
N GLU A 210 21.93 -13.10 11.05
CA GLU A 210 23.04 -12.64 10.20
C GLU A 210 22.77 -12.85 8.70
N GLU A 211 22.14 -13.97 8.36
CA GLU A 211 21.59 -14.22 7.03
C GLU A 211 20.08 -14.19 7.10
N MET A 212 19.45 -13.36 6.27
CA MET A 212 17.99 -13.31 6.14
C MET A 212 17.55 -13.04 4.72
N GLY A 213 16.30 -13.43 4.44
CA GLY A 213 15.59 -13.13 3.22
C GLY A 213 14.57 -12.00 3.41
N ILE A 214 14.20 -11.39 2.31
CA ILE A 214 13.05 -10.50 2.21
C ILE A 214 12.28 -10.78 0.93
N ALA A 215 10.96 -10.63 0.98
CA ALA A 215 10.06 -10.79 -0.17
C ALA A 215 8.94 -9.76 -0.13
N GLU A 216 8.21 -9.56 -1.22
CA GLU A 216 7.06 -8.64 -1.22
C GLU A 216 5.89 -9.22 -0.41
N GLY A 217 5.45 -10.43 -0.74
CA GLY A 217 4.27 -11.07 -0.16
C GLY A 217 4.53 -11.83 1.14
N ILE A 218 3.50 -11.95 1.98
CA ILE A 218 3.54 -12.77 3.21
C ILE A 218 3.73 -14.25 2.84
N GLU A 219 2.95 -14.73 1.88
CA GLU A 219 2.97 -16.11 1.42
C GLU A 219 4.33 -16.47 0.80
N THR A 220 4.86 -15.56 -0.02
CA THR A 220 6.19 -15.68 -0.63
C THR A 220 7.28 -15.78 0.44
N ALA A 221 7.28 -14.87 1.43
CA ALA A 221 8.27 -14.89 2.51
C ALA A 221 8.20 -16.17 3.34
N MET A 222 7.01 -16.68 3.67
CA MET A 222 6.85 -17.93 4.41
C MET A 222 7.30 -19.16 3.61
N ARG A 223 7.05 -19.17 2.30
CA ARG A 223 7.53 -20.25 1.41
C ARG A 223 9.07 -20.24 1.31
N VAL A 224 9.65 -19.06 1.18
CA VAL A 224 11.11 -18.87 1.19
C VAL A 224 11.73 -19.41 2.48
N GLN A 225 11.18 -19.07 3.65
CA GLN A 225 11.67 -19.61 4.94
C GLN A 225 11.66 -21.14 4.93
N LYS A 226 10.57 -21.74 4.46
CA LYS A 226 10.44 -23.20 4.42
C LYS A 226 11.42 -23.84 3.44
N ARG A 227 11.62 -23.25 2.26
CA ARG A 227 12.44 -23.81 1.17
C ARG A 227 13.94 -23.66 1.43
N PHE A 228 14.35 -22.48 1.91
CA PHE A 228 15.78 -22.14 2.02
C PHE A 228 16.30 -22.17 3.45
N GLY A 229 15.43 -22.35 4.45
CA GLY A 229 15.84 -22.41 5.86
C GLY A 229 16.34 -21.09 6.43
N VAL A 230 16.08 -19.95 5.77
CA VAL A 230 16.50 -18.62 6.20
C VAL A 230 15.32 -17.81 6.72
N PRO A 231 15.46 -17.03 7.82
CA PRO A 231 14.44 -16.07 8.22
C PRO A 231 14.07 -15.15 7.04
N CYS A 232 12.78 -14.89 6.82
CA CYS A 232 12.36 -14.03 5.71
C CYS A 232 11.21 -13.13 6.12
N TRP A 233 11.30 -11.83 5.83
CA TRP A 233 10.27 -10.84 6.14
C TRP A 233 9.50 -10.42 4.89
N SER A 234 8.22 -10.02 5.08
CA SER A 234 7.42 -9.46 4.00
C SER A 234 7.46 -7.93 4.03
N LEU A 235 7.74 -7.32 2.88
CA LEU A 235 7.81 -5.86 2.71
C LEU A 235 6.54 -5.27 2.07
N ILE A 236 5.51 -6.09 1.90
CA ILE A 236 4.13 -5.73 1.57
C ILE A 236 3.95 -5.22 0.14
N THR A 237 4.87 -4.41 -0.37
CA THR A 237 4.81 -3.77 -1.70
C THR A 237 6.20 -3.64 -2.31
N ALA A 238 6.28 -3.51 -3.63
CA ALA A 238 7.52 -3.21 -4.35
C ALA A 238 8.20 -1.92 -3.84
N ASP A 239 7.44 -0.89 -3.49
CA ASP A 239 8.01 0.35 -2.92
C ASP A 239 8.54 0.13 -1.50
N GLY A 240 7.88 -0.72 -0.70
CA GLY A 240 8.38 -1.17 0.60
C GLY A 240 9.73 -1.88 0.45
N LEU A 241 9.83 -2.76 -0.57
CA LEU A 241 11.07 -3.47 -0.89
C LEU A 241 12.21 -2.50 -1.23
N ARG A 242 11.99 -1.53 -2.12
CA ARG A 242 12.98 -0.50 -2.48
C ARG A 242 13.51 0.28 -1.30
N ALA A 243 12.65 0.57 -0.33
CA ALA A 243 12.95 1.46 0.79
C ALA A 243 13.51 0.73 2.03
N PHE A 244 13.52 -0.59 2.03
CA PHE A 244 13.90 -1.41 3.19
C PHE A 244 15.34 -1.15 3.65
N THR A 245 15.52 -1.04 4.96
CA THR A 245 16.83 -0.99 5.60
C THR A 245 16.98 -2.23 6.49
N PRO A 246 17.96 -3.10 6.22
CA PRO A 246 18.18 -4.30 7.02
C PRO A 246 18.52 -3.97 8.48
N PRO A 247 18.09 -4.79 9.45
CA PRO A 247 18.55 -4.69 10.82
C PRO A 247 20.09 -4.79 10.92
N PRO A 248 20.71 -4.16 11.93
CA PRO A 248 22.18 -4.12 12.07
C PRO A 248 22.88 -5.49 12.16
N ILE A 249 22.15 -6.52 12.61
CA ILE A 249 22.69 -7.90 12.70
C ILE A 249 22.90 -8.56 11.33
N VAL A 250 22.27 -8.03 10.27
CA VAL A 250 22.26 -8.66 8.94
C VAL A 250 23.57 -8.37 8.22
N THR A 251 24.31 -9.42 7.90
CA THR A 251 25.54 -9.38 7.07
C THR A 251 25.32 -10.01 5.70
N ARG A 252 24.29 -10.84 5.54
CA ARG A 252 23.90 -11.46 4.26
C ARG A 252 22.40 -11.28 4.04
N LEU A 253 22.03 -10.53 3.00
CA LEU A 253 20.65 -10.28 2.62
C LEU A 253 20.32 -10.94 1.29
N ARG A 254 19.30 -11.81 1.29
CA ARG A 254 18.76 -12.43 0.09
C ARG A 254 17.43 -11.76 -0.29
N ILE A 255 17.35 -11.18 -1.46
CA ILE A 255 16.18 -10.47 -1.96
C ILE A 255 15.42 -11.39 -2.92
N PHE A 256 14.27 -11.88 -2.47
CA PHE A 256 13.41 -12.77 -3.26
C PHE A 256 12.37 -11.91 -4.00
N GLY A 257 12.71 -11.53 -5.23
CA GLY A 257 11.83 -10.73 -6.08
C GLY A 257 10.85 -11.59 -6.87
N ASP A 258 9.67 -11.03 -7.16
CA ASP A 258 8.68 -11.67 -8.04
C ASP A 258 9.12 -11.53 -9.51
N ASN A 259 8.85 -12.54 -10.35
CA ASN A 259 9.12 -12.49 -11.78
C ASN A 259 7.94 -11.92 -12.56
N ASP A 260 7.63 -10.66 -12.33
CA ASP A 260 6.52 -9.98 -13.00
C ASP A 260 6.76 -9.79 -14.50
N ARG A 261 5.73 -10.03 -15.31
CA ARG A 261 5.77 -9.77 -16.77
C ARG A 261 6.07 -8.29 -17.11
N LYS A 262 5.81 -7.36 -16.20
CA LYS A 262 6.09 -5.92 -16.34
C LYS A 262 7.32 -5.46 -15.55
N PHE A 263 8.09 -6.39 -15.04
CA PHE A 263 9.35 -6.18 -14.34
C PHE A 263 9.28 -5.33 -13.06
N ALA A 264 8.11 -5.18 -12.44
CA ALA A 264 7.96 -4.34 -11.25
C ALA A 264 8.70 -4.95 -10.03
N GLY A 265 8.54 -6.25 -9.77
CA GLY A 265 9.21 -6.98 -8.68
C GLY A 265 10.72 -7.06 -8.88
N GLN A 266 11.16 -7.42 -10.10
CA GLN A 266 12.58 -7.47 -10.46
C GLN A 266 13.25 -6.11 -10.27
N ALA A 267 12.65 -5.04 -10.81
CA ALA A 267 13.18 -3.68 -10.67
C ALA A 267 13.29 -3.27 -9.20
N ALA A 268 12.28 -3.55 -8.37
CA ALA A 268 12.32 -3.24 -6.95
C ALA A 268 13.45 -3.99 -6.22
N ALA A 269 13.65 -5.27 -6.54
CA ALA A 269 14.71 -6.09 -5.95
C ALA A 269 16.11 -5.58 -6.33
N TYR A 270 16.34 -5.28 -7.60
CA TYR A 270 17.63 -4.75 -8.06
C TYR A 270 17.89 -3.31 -7.62
N ASP A 271 16.86 -2.45 -7.52
CA ASP A 271 16.98 -1.10 -6.96
C ASP A 271 17.46 -1.14 -5.50
N LEU A 272 16.88 -2.02 -4.70
CA LEU A 272 17.31 -2.23 -3.32
C LEU A 272 18.75 -2.76 -3.27
N ALA A 273 19.07 -3.81 -4.03
CA ALA A 273 20.41 -4.41 -4.08
C ALA A 273 21.47 -3.37 -4.44
N LYS A 274 21.22 -2.57 -5.49
CA LYS A 274 22.10 -1.47 -5.90
C LYS A 274 22.28 -0.44 -4.78
N ARG A 275 21.18 -0.03 -4.12
CA ARG A 275 21.25 0.95 -3.03
C ARG A 275 22.07 0.44 -1.86
N LEU A 276 21.90 -0.81 -1.48
CA LEU A 276 22.65 -1.41 -0.38
C LEU A 276 24.12 -1.62 -0.72
N ALA A 277 24.43 -2.10 -1.92
CA ALA A 277 25.82 -2.27 -2.38
C ALA A 277 26.61 -0.95 -2.42
N ILE A 278 25.94 0.17 -2.67
CA ILE A 278 26.58 1.51 -2.66
C ILE A 278 26.77 2.04 -1.23
N LYS A 279 25.82 1.74 -0.33
CA LYS A 279 25.78 2.38 1.01
C LYS A 279 26.40 1.52 2.13
N ASN A 280 26.44 0.21 1.95
CA ASN A 280 26.76 -0.76 3.01
C ASN A 280 27.68 -1.84 2.47
N ASP A 281 28.96 -1.61 2.46
CA ASP A 281 30.02 -2.56 2.04
C ASP A 281 30.14 -3.80 2.94
N HIS A 282 29.52 -3.77 4.14
CA HIS A 282 29.53 -4.87 5.09
C HIS A 282 28.36 -5.86 4.91
N ILE A 283 27.42 -5.60 4.00
CA ILE A 283 26.28 -6.48 3.73
C ILE A 283 26.46 -7.13 2.36
N ALA A 284 26.63 -8.46 2.33
CA ALA A 284 26.55 -9.21 1.09
C ALA A 284 25.09 -9.33 0.63
N VAL A 285 24.79 -8.91 -0.60
CA VAL A 285 23.42 -8.89 -1.14
C VAL A 285 23.34 -9.81 -2.35
N SER A 286 22.33 -10.69 -2.38
CA SER A 286 21.92 -11.46 -3.56
C SER A 286 20.47 -11.14 -3.96
N VAL A 287 20.19 -11.23 -5.26
CA VAL A 287 18.83 -11.12 -5.82
C VAL A 287 18.45 -12.45 -6.45
N GLU A 288 17.33 -12.99 -6.04
CA GLU A 288 16.82 -14.29 -6.48
C GLU A 288 15.44 -14.09 -7.10
N ILE A 289 15.32 -14.45 -8.38
CA ILE A 289 14.08 -14.31 -9.17
C ILE A 289 13.67 -15.71 -9.65
N PRO A 290 12.40 -16.12 -9.56
CA PRO A 290 11.92 -17.37 -10.16
C PRO A 290 12.18 -17.40 -11.67
N GLU A 291 12.45 -18.57 -12.23
CA GLU A 291 12.74 -18.71 -13.67
C GLU A 291 11.52 -18.41 -14.54
N THR A 292 10.34 -18.80 -14.09
CA THR A 292 9.10 -18.69 -14.88
C THR A 292 8.52 -17.27 -14.82
N PRO A 293 8.35 -16.56 -15.95
CA PRO A 293 7.72 -15.24 -15.95
C PRO A 293 6.26 -15.28 -15.50
N GLY A 294 5.92 -14.38 -14.57
CA GLY A 294 4.58 -14.25 -13.99
C GLY A 294 4.37 -15.09 -12.74
N THR A 295 5.43 -15.65 -12.16
CA THR A 295 5.38 -16.41 -10.90
C THR A 295 6.11 -15.70 -9.77
N ASP A 296 5.79 -16.08 -8.55
CA ASP A 296 6.52 -15.76 -7.34
C ASP A 296 7.03 -17.04 -6.64
N TRP A 297 7.84 -16.91 -5.60
CA TRP A 297 8.38 -18.04 -4.82
C TRP A 297 7.33 -18.82 -4.02
N ALA A 298 6.08 -18.35 -3.97
CA ALA A 298 4.96 -19.08 -3.37
C ALA A 298 4.27 -20.02 -4.40
N ASP A 299 4.53 -19.87 -5.68
CA ASP A 299 3.96 -20.72 -6.74
C ASP A 299 4.80 -21.99 -6.98
N ASP A 300 6.08 -22.00 -6.58
CA ASP A 300 7.03 -23.12 -6.72
C ASP A 300 6.82 -24.28 -5.73
#